data_79a5c401c5d2a5c94c8a974ea78d66b8
#
_entry.id   79a5c401c5d2a5c94c8a974ea78d66b8
#
_cell.length_a   1.000
_cell.length_b   1.000
_cell.length_c   1.000
_cell.angle_alpha   90.00
_cell.angle_beta   90.00
_cell.angle_gamma   90.00
#
_symmetry.space_group_name_H-M   'P 1'
#
loop_
_entity.id
_entity.type
_entity.pdbx_description
1 polymer ?
#
loop_
_entity_poly.entity_id
_entity_poly.type
_entity_poly.pdbx_seq_one_letter_code
_entity_poly.pdbx_strand_id
1 'polypeptide(L)'
;MTTEYETIDTAIPALGEARIPSPLRKEKKQGERFFVSDEKKVLIDSDADRIVEIIRAGKEPSAFEMAGPREMIYFDPSKLRCALVTCGGLCPGLNGIIRAVVLELYYGYGVRNIYGIRYGLQGFIPAYRHNVVDLTPNIVGDIIRKGGSFLGSSRGPQDVNEIVDSLERMNIGMLFMVGGDGTLMAATKIADAILERNLKISVVGIPKTIDNDIYMVSRSFGFDTAVDVSTQSIRAAHNEARGYPNGIGLIKLMGRHSGFIAATAALAQQDVNFVLIPEVDFDMDGHGGFLATLERRLADRGHAVIVVAEGAGQKFFEETGKRDASGNIRLHDIGAFLKDAISKYFSEKKMEISLKLIDPSYNIRSLPANSNDHVFCSFLGRNAVHAAMAGKTKVLVGHWNNQFVHVPMTASAGRRKQVNPYGRLWQSILEATGQGSLRNG
;
A
#
# COMPACT_ATOMS: atom_id res chain seq x y z
N MET A 1 -18.65 -14.27 17.04
CA MET A 1 -17.54 -14.27 16.05
C MET A 1 -16.27 -13.99 16.83
N THR A 2 -15.40 -15.00 16.98
CA THR A 2 -14.06 -14.82 17.55
C THR A 2 -13.29 -13.88 16.64
N THR A 3 -12.78 -12.82 17.19
CA THR A 3 -12.16 -11.77 16.41
C THR A 3 -10.78 -12.16 15.92
N GLU A 4 -10.56 -11.94 14.66
CA GLU A 4 -9.29 -12.12 13.94
C GLU A 4 -8.08 -11.48 14.67
N TYR A 5 -8.32 -10.58 15.63
CA TYR A 5 -7.32 -9.77 16.33
C TYR A 5 -6.96 -10.28 17.74
N GLU A 6 -7.69 -11.25 18.31
CA GLU A 6 -7.44 -11.72 19.71
C GLU A 6 -6.13 -12.48 19.90
N THR A 7 -5.48 -12.92 18.81
CA THR A 7 -4.30 -13.80 18.87
C THR A 7 -3.05 -13.20 18.23
N ILE A 8 -3.05 -11.89 17.91
CA ILE A 8 -1.91 -11.28 17.22
C ILE A 8 -0.85 -10.88 18.24
N ASP A 9 0.35 -11.45 18.10
CA ASP A 9 1.53 -10.96 18.80
C ASP A 9 1.92 -9.58 18.24
N THR A 10 1.82 -8.56 19.09
CA THR A 10 2.13 -7.15 18.77
C THR A 10 3.50 -6.72 19.28
N ALA A 11 4.30 -7.61 19.84
CA ALA A 11 5.62 -7.30 20.36
C ALA A 11 6.58 -6.91 19.25
N ILE A 12 7.33 -5.82 19.45
CA ILE A 12 8.33 -5.34 18.50
C ILE A 12 9.72 -5.71 19.01
N PRO A 13 10.49 -6.50 18.25
CA PRO A 13 11.87 -6.82 18.60
C PRO A 13 12.75 -5.58 18.63
N ALA A 14 13.70 -5.55 19.59
CA ALA A 14 14.71 -4.51 19.70
C ALA A 14 16.12 -5.11 19.73
N LEU A 15 17.11 -4.39 19.22
CA LEU A 15 18.51 -4.80 19.17
C LEU A 15 19.19 -4.77 20.53
N GLY A 16 18.58 -4.10 21.49
CA GLY A 16 19.05 -3.91 22.87
C GLY A 16 18.49 -2.65 23.49
N GLU A 17 18.97 -2.31 24.68
CA GLU A 17 18.54 -1.15 25.44
C GLU A 17 19.05 0.16 24.78
N ALA A 18 18.15 1.13 24.60
CA ALA A 18 18.47 2.48 24.12
C ALA A 18 19.07 3.32 25.25
N ARG A 19 20.36 3.70 25.13
CA ARG A 19 21.13 4.38 26.20
C ARG A 19 21.67 5.74 25.81
N ILE A 20 21.54 6.14 24.55
CA ILE A 20 22.09 7.39 24.03
C ILE A 20 20.97 8.45 24.05
N PRO A 21 21.19 9.62 24.66
CA PRO A 21 20.20 10.70 24.59
C PRO A 21 19.96 11.14 23.15
N SER A 22 18.69 11.25 22.76
CA SER A 22 18.32 11.67 21.41
C SER A 22 18.81 13.08 21.11
N PRO A 23 19.45 13.35 19.94
CA PRO A 23 19.80 14.71 19.51
C PRO A 23 18.60 15.64 19.44
N LEU A 24 17.40 15.08 19.23
CA LEU A 24 16.15 15.83 19.16
C LEU A 24 15.81 16.59 20.47
N ARG A 25 16.45 16.24 21.59
CA ARG A 25 16.32 16.97 22.88
C ARG A 25 16.91 18.37 22.83
N LYS A 26 17.90 18.65 21.99
CA LYS A 26 18.62 19.91 21.93
C LYS A 26 17.82 21.07 21.33
N GLU A 27 16.76 20.80 20.62
CA GLU A 27 15.92 21.81 19.95
C GLU A 27 14.85 22.46 20.84
N LYS A 28 15.08 22.52 22.17
CA LYS A 28 14.19 23.13 23.18
C LYS A 28 13.88 24.62 22.99
N LYS A 29 14.40 25.31 21.97
CA LYS A 29 14.18 26.74 21.76
C LYS A 29 12.81 27.15 21.20
N GLN A 30 11.95 26.19 20.77
CA GLN A 30 10.65 26.48 20.17
C GLN A 30 9.49 25.56 20.65
N GLY A 31 9.47 25.18 21.90
CA GLY A 31 8.44 24.32 22.48
C GLY A 31 8.92 22.91 22.81
N GLU A 32 8.21 22.21 23.66
CA GLU A 32 8.53 20.84 24.02
C GLU A 32 8.28 19.92 22.83
N ARG A 33 9.32 19.18 22.37
CA ARG A 33 9.10 18.12 21.40
C ARG A 33 8.28 17.01 22.02
N PHE A 34 7.34 16.51 21.27
CA PHE A 34 6.52 15.36 21.64
C PHE A 34 7.33 14.07 21.51
N PHE A 35 7.84 13.55 22.64
CA PHE A 35 8.43 12.22 22.70
C PHE A 35 7.37 11.18 23.06
N VAL A 36 7.49 9.98 22.50
CA VAL A 36 6.60 8.86 22.75
C VAL A 36 7.31 7.82 23.61
N SER A 37 6.68 7.39 24.70
CA SER A 37 7.13 6.26 25.51
C SER A 37 6.82 4.94 24.79
N ASP A 38 7.64 3.90 25.03
CA ASP A 38 7.40 2.55 24.54
C ASP A 38 6.12 1.91 25.13
N GLU A 39 5.68 2.43 26.28
CA GLU A 39 4.44 1.98 26.95
C GLU A 39 3.18 2.56 26.29
N LYS A 40 3.31 3.60 25.46
CA LYS A 40 2.17 4.22 24.81
C LYS A 40 1.69 3.37 23.66
N LYS A 41 0.46 2.88 23.78
CA LYS A 41 -0.15 1.95 22.85
C LYS A 41 -1.41 2.53 22.18
N VAL A 42 -1.77 1.99 21.02
CA VAL A 42 -2.98 2.29 20.27
C VAL A 42 -3.76 0.98 20.15
N LEU A 43 -4.99 0.95 20.65
CA LEU A 43 -5.85 -0.22 20.57
C LEU A 43 -6.08 -0.64 19.11
N ILE A 44 -6.09 -1.94 18.86
CA ILE A 44 -6.39 -2.49 17.52
C ILE A 44 -7.88 -2.41 17.27
N ASP A 45 -8.71 -2.83 18.22
CA ASP A 45 -10.16 -2.67 18.15
C ASP A 45 -10.58 -1.26 18.57
N SER A 46 -11.58 -0.71 17.90
CA SER A 46 -12.21 0.58 18.23
C SER A 46 -13.65 0.42 18.73
N ASP A 47 -14.18 -0.81 18.81
CA ASP A 47 -15.50 -1.10 19.33
C ASP A 47 -15.46 -1.12 20.87
N ALA A 48 -16.13 -0.16 21.48
CA ALA A 48 -16.12 0.03 22.92
C ALA A 48 -16.72 -1.17 23.66
N ASP A 49 -17.81 -1.75 23.14
CA ASP A 49 -18.49 -2.88 23.80
C ASP A 49 -17.58 -4.10 23.83
N ARG A 50 -16.87 -4.37 22.72
CA ARG A 50 -15.91 -5.48 22.66
C ARG A 50 -14.70 -5.27 23.56
N ILE A 51 -14.18 -4.06 23.62
CA ILE A 51 -13.06 -3.73 24.53
C ILE A 51 -13.47 -3.99 25.97
N VAL A 52 -14.68 -3.57 26.36
CA VAL A 52 -15.23 -3.80 27.70
C VAL A 52 -15.41 -5.30 27.99
N GLU A 53 -15.87 -6.10 27.04
CA GLU A 53 -16.00 -7.54 27.15
C GLU A 53 -14.64 -8.22 27.39
N ILE A 54 -13.60 -7.84 26.62
CA ILE A 54 -12.23 -8.36 26.77
C ILE A 54 -11.70 -8.06 28.19
N ILE A 55 -11.88 -6.82 28.66
CA ILE A 55 -11.43 -6.40 30.00
C ILE A 55 -12.20 -7.15 31.08
N ARG A 56 -13.52 -7.33 30.95
CA ARG A 56 -14.35 -8.11 31.91
C ARG A 56 -13.95 -9.57 31.94
N ALA A 57 -13.45 -10.11 30.83
CA ALA A 57 -12.90 -11.47 30.77
C ALA A 57 -11.50 -11.60 31.39
N GLY A 58 -10.94 -10.53 31.98
CA GLY A 58 -9.61 -10.51 32.60
C GLY A 58 -8.45 -10.52 31.58
N LYS A 59 -8.73 -10.16 30.32
CA LYS A 59 -7.73 -10.10 29.26
C LYS A 59 -7.33 -8.65 28.95
N GLU A 60 -6.11 -8.44 28.45
CA GLU A 60 -5.70 -7.15 27.91
C GLU A 60 -6.12 -7.05 26.44
N PRO A 61 -6.77 -5.93 26.02
CA PRO A 61 -7.06 -5.68 24.62
C PRO A 61 -5.77 -5.56 23.78
N SER A 62 -5.75 -6.20 22.62
CA SER A 62 -4.61 -6.12 21.70
C SER A 62 -4.36 -4.68 21.24
N ALA A 63 -3.10 -4.25 21.28
CA ALA A 63 -2.70 -2.88 20.95
C ALA A 63 -1.33 -2.84 20.29
N PHE A 64 -1.14 -1.90 19.38
CA PHE A 64 0.15 -1.59 18.77
C PHE A 64 0.92 -0.54 19.57
N GLU A 65 2.23 -0.65 19.61
CA GLU A 65 3.12 0.40 20.12
C GLU A 65 2.98 1.67 19.25
N MET A 66 2.81 2.82 19.89
CA MET A 66 2.72 4.10 19.16
C MET A 66 4.07 4.48 18.56
N ALA A 67 4.10 4.80 17.26
CA ALA A 67 5.30 5.32 16.60
C ALA A 67 5.56 6.79 17.00
N GLY A 68 6.82 7.19 16.91
CA GLY A 68 7.26 8.55 17.22
C GLY A 68 8.67 8.61 17.77
N PRO A 69 9.22 9.81 17.99
CA PRO A 69 10.56 9.97 18.52
C PRO A 69 10.67 9.48 19.96
N ARG A 70 11.79 8.86 20.29
CA ARG A 70 12.14 8.41 21.65
C ARG A 70 13.16 9.36 22.28
N GLU A 71 13.07 9.54 23.60
CA GLU A 71 14.04 10.34 24.35
C GLU A 71 15.44 9.74 24.36
N MET A 72 15.48 8.40 24.36
CA MET A 72 16.72 7.64 24.28
C MET A 72 16.74 6.85 22.97
N ILE A 73 17.92 6.76 22.36
CA ILE A 73 18.16 6.04 21.11
C ILE A 73 19.23 4.97 21.30
N TYR A 74 19.21 3.98 20.42
CA TYR A 74 20.14 2.85 20.45
C TYR A 74 21.45 3.16 19.70
N PHE A 75 21.36 3.79 18.54
CA PHE A 75 22.51 4.04 17.68
C PHE A 75 23.16 5.39 17.93
N ASP A 76 24.51 5.42 17.89
CA ASP A 76 25.27 6.67 17.83
C ASP A 76 25.19 7.27 16.40
N PRO A 77 24.53 8.41 16.20
CA PRO A 77 24.35 8.99 14.87
C PRO A 77 25.67 9.32 14.16
N SER A 78 26.73 9.62 14.91
CA SER A 78 28.02 10.03 14.33
C SER A 78 28.76 8.90 13.61
N LYS A 79 28.47 7.64 13.98
CA LYS A 79 29.11 6.43 13.43
C LYS A 79 28.23 5.64 12.51
N LEU A 80 26.96 6.04 12.42
CA LEU A 80 25.91 5.25 11.77
C LEU A 80 25.99 5.35 10.24
N ARG A 81 25.77 4.21 9.58
CA ARG A 81 25.55 4.10 8.14
C ARG A 81 24.15 3.49 7.90
N CYS A 82 23.39 4.14 7.05
CA CYS A 82 22.02 3.73 6.73
C CYS A 82 21.88 3.35 5.27
N ALA A 83 21.09 2.33 4.97
CA ALA A 83 20.71 1.96 3.61
C ALA A 83 19.19 2.12 3.44
N LEU A 84 18.78 2.61 2.27
CA LEU A 84 17.38 2.77 1.86
C LEU A 84 17.19 2.12 0.49
N VAL A 85 16.17 1.28 0.37
CA VAL A 85 15.85 0.56 -0.87
C VAL A 85 14.36 0.62 -1.18
N THR A 86 14.01 0.78 -2.46
CA THR A 86 12.62 0.75 -2.95
C THR A 86 12.39 -0.47 -3.84
N CYS A 87 11.37 -1.28 -3.55
CA CYS A 87 11.13 -2.57 -4.19
C CYS A 87 9.70 -2.68 -4.76
N GLY A 88 9.53 -3.51 -5.78
CA GLY A 88 8.24 -3.83 -6.38
C GLY A 88 7.74 -2.78 -7.38
N GLY A 89 6.43 -2.73 -7.62
CA GLY A 89 5.81 -1.79 -8.57
C GLY A 89 5.96 -0.32 -8.16
N LEU A 90 5.89 0.59 -9.13
CA LEU A 90 5.88 2.03 -8.86
C LEU A 90 4.59 2.43 -8.14
N CYS A 91 4.70 3.48 -7.34
CA CYS A 91 3.61 4.03 -6.55
C CYS A 91 3.86 5.53 -6.33
N PRO A 92 2.85 6.40 -6.47
CA PRO A 92 2.99 7.80 -6.10
C PRO A 92 3.42 7.94 -4.64
N GLY A 93 4.41 8.78 -4.37
CA GLY A 93 4.92 9.00 -3.01
C GLY A 93 6.25 8.33 -2.67
N LEU A 94 6.75 7.38 -3.49
CA LEU A 94 8.06 6.73 -3.25
C LEU A 94 9.18 7.75 -3.02
N ASN A 95 9.27 8.77 -3.85
CA ASN A 95 10.26 9.83 -3.73
C ASN A 95 10.03 10.70 -2.47
N GLY A 96 8.77 10.86 -2.06
CA GLY A 96 8.40 11.51 -0.79
C GLY A 96 8.95 10.76 0.42
N ILE A 97 8.84 9.44 0.44
CA ILE A 97 9.42 8.56 1.47
C ILE A 97 10.94 8.68 1.50
N ILE A 98 11.61 8.54 0.32
CA ILE A 98 13.08 8.67 0.23
C ILE A 98 13.52 9.99 0.84
N ARG A 99 12.89 11.09 0.42
CA ARG A 99 13.20 12.43 0.93
C ARG A 99 12.96 12.56 2.43
N ALA A 100 11.84 12.06 2.94
CA ALA A 100 11.48 12.17 4.35
C ALA A 100 12.48 11.42 5.25
N VAL A 101 12.87 10.20 4.88
CA VAL A 101 13.88 9.40 5.60
C VAL A 101 15.24 10.12 5.61
N VAL A 102 15.68 10.61 4.45
CA VAL A 102 16.98 11.30 4.33
C VAL A 102 17.01 12.58 5.17
N LEU A 103 15.98 13.41 5.08
CA LEU A 103 15.95 14.67 5.81
C LEU A 103 15.87 14.48 7.32
N GLU A 104 15.10 13.48 7.81
CA GLU A 104 15.02 13.19 9.24
C GLU A 104 16.34 12.63 9.79
N LEU A 105 16.99 11.71 9.07
CA LEU A 105 18.32 11.21 9.43
C LEU A 105 19.34 12.35 9.47
N TYR A 106 19.35 13.19 8.42
CA TYR A 106 20.38 14.22 8.23
C TYR A 106 20.21 15.40 9.18
N TYR A 107 19.01 16.01 9.23
CA TYR A 107 18.77 17.20 10.04
C TYR A 107 18.31 16.88 11.47
N GLY A 108 17.44 15.88 11.62
CA GLY A 108 16.92 15.50 12.92
C GLY A 108 17.99 14.80 13.79
N TYR A 109 18.64 13.79 13.25
CA TYR A 109 19.59 12.99 14.02
C TYR A 109 21.06 13.29 13.74
N GLY A 110 21.40 14.00 12.68
CA GLY A 110 22.79 14.33 12.33
C GLY A 110 23.53 13.20 11.62
N VAL A 111 22.84 12.16 11.14
CA VAL A 111 23.43 11.06 10.36
C VAL A 111 23.85 11.56 8.98
N ARG A 112 25.10 11.29 8.58
CA ARG A 112 25.67 11.79 7.30
C ARG A 112 25.85 10.71 6.25
N ASN A 113 26.00 9.46 6.66
CA ASN A 113 26.26 8.33 5.75
C ASN A 113 24.94 7.62 5.42
N ILE A 114 24.24 8.07 4.40
CA ILE A 114 22.95 7.57 3.98
C ILE A 114 23.06 7.08 2.54
N TYR A 115 22.85 5.80 2.30
CA TYR A 115 23.05 5.14 1.03
C TYR A 115 21.72 4.73 0.41
N GLY A 116 21.50 5.12 -0.83
CA GLY A 116 20.40 4.65 -1.68
C GLY A 116 20.83 3.43 -2.48
N ILE A 117 20.14 2.33 -2.29
CA ILE A 117 20.38 1.09 -3.02
C ILE A 117 19.54 1.12 -4.29
N ARG A 118 20.18 1.09 -5.46
CA ARG A 118 19.49 1.17 -6.74
C ARG A 118 18.91 -0.17 -7.17
N TYR A 119 17.77 -0.11 -7.85
CA TYR A 119 17.08 -1.23 -8.45
C TYR A 119 16.73 -2.36 -7.46
N GLY A 120 16.13 -1.96 -6.32
CA GLY A 120 15.59 -2.89 -5.34
C GLY A 120 16.64 -3.82 -4.75
N LEU A 121 16.25 -5.04 -4.44
CA LEU A 121 17.15 -6.03 -3.82
C LEU A 121 18.32 -6.44 -4.73
N GLN A 122 18.20 -6.29 -6.06
CA GLN A 122 19.30 -6.51 -6.98
C GLN A 122 20.52 -5.61 -6.67
N GLY A 123 20.28 -4.42 -6.11
CA GLY A 123 21.34 -3.47 -5.77
C GLY A 123 22.28 -3.94 -4.65
N PHE A 124 21.90 -4.96 -3.88
CA PHE A 124 22.78 -5.61 -2.89
C PHE A 124 23.62 -6.71 -3.49
N ILE A 125 23.27 -7.24 -4.67
CA ILE A 125 23.91 -8.41 -5.28
C ILE A 125 25.04 -7.94 -6.20
N PRO A 126 26.32 -8.29 -5.90
CA PRO A 126 27.46 -7.80 -6.65
C PRO A 126 27.44 -8.14 -8.14
N ALA A 127 26.82 -9.25 -8.51
CA ALA A 127 26.74 -9.70 -9.90
C ALA A 127 26.01 -8.71 -10.81
N TYR A 128 25.05 -7.94 -10.30
CA TYR A 128 24.33 -6.91 -11.09
C TYR A 128 25.12 -5.60 -11.26
N ARG A 129 26.19 -5.37 -10.48
CA ARG A 129 27.07 -4.19 -10.58
C ARG A 129 26.33 -2.84 -10.52
N HIS A 130 25.26 -2.77 -9.73
CA HIS A 130 24.54 -1.52 -9.54
C HIS A 130 25.29 -0.60 -8.57
N ASN A 131 25.36 0.68 -8.93
CA ASN A 131 26.00 1.69 -8.09
C ASN A 131 25.10 2.06 -6.90
N VAL A 132 25.71 2.23 -5.74
CA VAL A 132 25.09 2.84 -4.56
C VAL A 132 25.14 4.36 -4.71
N VAL A 133 24.12 5.05 -4.24
CA VAL A 133 23.99 6.51 -4.30
C VAL A 133 24.12 7.09 -2.90
N ASP A 134 25.02 8.06 -2.70
CA ASP A 134 25.06 8.85 -1.46
C ASP A 134 23.85 9.78 -1.43
N LEU A 135 22.97 9.60 -0.44
CA LEU A 135 21.75 10.40 -0.30
C LEU A 135 22.02 11.59 0.62
N THR A 136 22.01 12.78 0.03
CA THR A 136 22.15 14.05 0.75
C THR A 136 20.89 14.90 0.58
N PRO A 137 20.64 15.92 1.43
CA PRO A 137 19.55 16.86 1.26
C PRO A 137 19.49 17.49 -0.14
N ASN A 138 20.65 17.80 -0.73
CA ASN A 138 20.74 18.39 -2.07
C ASN A 138 20.25 17.41 -3.15
N ILE A 139 20.64 16.12 -3.06
CA ILE A 139 20.24 15.10 -4.01
C ILE A 139 18.75 14.83 -3.95
N VAL A 140 18.17 14.83 -2.74
CA VAL A 140 16.73 14.56 -2.56
C VAL A 140 15.85 15.81 -2.63
N GLY A 141 16.41 16.98 -2.88
CA GLY A 141 15.71 18.26 -2.84
C GLY A 141 14.47 18.29 -3.74
N ASP A 142 14.64 17.96 -5.01
CA ASP A 142 13.60 18.07 -6.05
C ASP A 142 12.90 16.76 -6.41
N ILE A 143 13.31 15.60 -5.86
CA ILE A 143 12.74 14.32 -6.25
C ILE A 143 11.26 14.17 -5.91
N ILE A 144 10.77 14.92 -4.93
CA ILE A 144 9.36 14.90 -4.51
C ILE A 144 8.39 15.32 -5.63
N ARG A 145 8.86 16.14 -6.58
CA ARG A 145 8.07 16.61 -7.74
C ARG A 145 8.02 15.60 -8.88
N LYS A 146 8.77 14.50 -8.77
CA LYS A 146 8.89 13.46 -9.80
C LYS A 146 8.11 12.23 -9.43
N GLY A 147 7.43 11.65 -10.40
CA GLY A 147 6.83 10.32 -10.24
C GLY A 147 7.88 9.21 -10.29
N GLY A 148 7.45 7.98 -10.06
CA GLY A 148 8.32 6.82 -10.02
C GLY A 148 9.20 6.75 -8.79
N SER A 149 10.38 6.13 -8.89
CA SER A 149 11.37 6.03 -7.83
C SER A 149 12.73 6.55 -8.29
N PHE A 150 13.30 7.47 -7.52
CA PHE A 150 14.67 7.96 -7.74
C PHE A 150 15.72 6.85 -7.68
N LEU A 151 15.50 5.86 -6.83
CA LEU A 151 16.40 4.70 -6.69
C LEU A 151 16.12 3.59 -7.71
N GLY A 152 15.02 3.70 -8.47
CA GLY A 152 14.55 2.60 -9.29
C GLY A 152 13.98 1.46 -8.44
N SER A 153 13.63 0.37 -9.08
CA SER A 153 13.04 -0.80 -8.42
C SER A 153 13.36 -2.07 -9.20
N SER A 154 13.28 -3.22 -8.53
CA SER A 154 13.33 -4.54 -9.16
C SER A 154 12.23 -5.45 -8.60
N ARG A 155 12.00 -6.56 -9.28
CA ARG A 155 11.08 -7.62 -8.88
C ARG A 155 11.82 -8.94 -8.75
N GLY A 156 11.23 -9.84 -7.99
CA GLY A 156 11.75 -11.17 -7.76
C GLY A 156 12.65 -11.27 -6.53
N PRO A 157 12.75 -12.48 -5.97
CA PRO A 157 13.60 -12.75 -4.81
C PRO A 157 15.09 -12.64 -5.17
N GLN A 158 15.90 -12.31 -4.17
CA GLN A 158 17.35 -12.37 -4.23
C GLN A 158 17.86 -13.20 -3.06
N ASP A 159 19.10 -13.67 -3.13
CA ASP A 159 19.72 -14.45 -2.06
C ASP A 159 19.87 -13.60 -0.79
N VAL A 160 19.29 -14.07 0.31
CA VAL A 160 19.26 -13.36 1.60
C VAL A 160 20.66 -13.26 2.19
N ASN A 161 21.48 -14.29 2.03
CA ASN A 161 22.83 -14.28 2.57
C ASN A 161 23.73 -13.28 1.84
N GLU A 162 23.64 -13.21 0.50
CA GLU A 162 24.37 -12.19 -0.28
C GLU A 162 23.94 -10.77 0.10
N ILE A 163 22.65 -10.56 0.40
CA ILE A 163 22.15 -9.26 0.88
C ILE A 163 22.78 -8.93 2.25
N VAL A 164 22.75 -9.87 3.20
CA VAL A 164 23.34 -9.65 4.54
C VAL A 164 24.85 -9.45 4.46
N ASP A 165 25.56 -10.22 3.64
CA ASP A 165 26.99 -10.02 3.39
C ASP A 165 27.30 -8.62 2.84
N SER A 166 26.43 -8.10 1.98
CA SER A 166 26.55 -6.74 1.44
C SER A 166 26.30 -5.67 2.50
N LEU A 167 25.32 -5.86 3.37
CA LEU A 167 25.04 -4.96 4.49
C LEU A 167 26.23 -4.92 5.47
N GLU A 168 26.80 -6.06 5.77
CA GLU A 168 27.97 -6.20 6.66
C GLU A 168 29.20 -5.53 6.04
N ARG A 169 29.52 -5.83 4.78
CA ARG A 169 30.64 -5.23 4.04
C ARG A 169 30.54 -3.70 3.95
N MET A 170 29.32 -3.15 3.80
CA MET A 170 29.06 -1.72 3.78
C MET A 170 29.01 -1.11 5.17
N ASN A 171 29.12 -1.91 6.25
CA ASN A 171 28.96 -1.52 7.64
C ASN A 171 27.63 -0.79 7.90
N ILE A 172 26.52 -1.33 7.37
CA ILE A 172 25.19 -0.76 7.56
C ILE A 172 24.65 -1.11 8.94
N GLY A 173 24.16 -0.11 9.69
CA GLY A 173 23.48 -0.30 10.97
C GLY A 173 21.94 -0.19 10.84
N MET A 174 21.43 0.44 9.79
CA MET A 174 19.99 0.56 9.54
C MET A 174 19.66 0.27 8.09
N LEU A 175 18.63 -0.54 7.87
CA LEU A 175 18.05 -0.85 6.57
C LEU A 175 16.57 -0.44 6.53
N PHE A 176 16.24 0.51 5.65
CA PHE A 176 14.87 0.90 5.35
C PHE A 176 14.41 0.24 4.04
N MET A 177 13.38 -0.59 4.13
CA MET A 177 12.84 -1.33 2.99
C MET A 177 11.45 -0.83 2.62
N VAL A 178 11.34 -0.14 1.49
CA VAL A 178 10.07 0.42 1.00
C VAL A 178 9.46 -0.52 -0.02
N GLY A 179 8.34 -1.16 0.29
CA GLY A 179 7.71 -2.09 -0.65
C GLY A 179 6.43 -2.72 -0.16
N GLY A 180 5.82 -3.53 -1.02
CA GLY A 180 4.59 -4.27 -0.73
C GLY A 180 4.85 -5.58 0.03
N ASP A 181 3.83 -6.44 0.10
CA ASP A 181 3.84 -7.69 0.85
C ASP A 181 5.08 -8.56 0.58
N GLY A 182 5.43 -8.81 -0.68
CA GLY A 182 6.64 -9.58 -1.03
C GLY A 182 7.94 -8.95 -0.51
N THR A 183 8.01 -7.61 -0.42
CA THR A 183 9.16 -6.91 0.15
C THR A 183 9.20 -7.04 1.67
N LEU A 184 8.04 -6.99 2.33
CA LEU A 184 7.93 -7.18 3.78
C LEU A 184 8.29 -8.62 4.17
N MET A 185 7.90 -9.62 3.37
CA MET A 185 8.35 -11.00 3.56
C MET A 185 9.87 -11.13 3.40
N ALA A 186 10.46 -10.49 2.39
CA ALA A 186 11.92 -10.46 2.22
C ALA A 186 12.61 -9.75 3.40
N ALA A 187 12.07 -8.62 3.87
CA ALA A 187 12.57 -7.88 5.02
C ALA A 187 12.57 -8.74 6.30
N THR A 188 11.53 -9.53 6.50
CA THR A 188 11.43 -10.48 7.61
C THR A 188 12.57 -11.51 7.54
N LYS A 189 12.78 -12.14 6.38
CA LYS A 189 13.85 -13.12 6.18
C LYS A 189 15.26 -12.51 6.36
N ILE A 190 15.47 -11.31 5.85
CA ILE A 190 16.74 -10.56 6.02
C ILE A 190 16.96 -10.26 7.51
N ALA A 191 15.93 -9.81 8.23
CA ALA A 191 16.02 -9.54 9.66
C ALA A 191 16.33 -10.81 10.47
N ASP A 192 15.75 -11.95 10.11
CA ASP A 192 16.03 -13.23 10.75
C ASP A 192 17.49 -13.65 10.54
N ALA A 193 18.00 -13.59 9.31
CA ALA A 193 19.40 -13.90 8.99
C ALA A 193 20.39 -12.95 9.70
N ILE A 194 20.05 -11.67 9.86
CA ILE A 194 20.82 -10.70 10.62
C ILE A 194 20.89 -11.09 12.09
N LEU A 195 19.76 -11.49 12.69
CA LEU A 195 19.70 -11.92 14.09
C LEU A 195 20.46 -13.24 14.31
N GLU A 196 20.33 -14.22 13.43
CA GLU A 196 21.06 -15.48 13.47
C GLU A 196 22.59 -15.27 13.44
N ARG A 197 23.05 -14.26 12.70
CA ARG A 197 24.48 -13.87 12.64
C ARG A 197 24.91 -12.96 13.79
N ASN A 198 24.02 -12.65 14.76
CA ASN A 198 24.27 -11.72 15.86
C ASN A 198 24.67 -10.30 15.42
N LEU A 199 24.31 -9.89 14.20
CA LEU A 199 24.58 -8.55 13.70
C LEU A 199 23.60 -7.54 14.33
N LYS A 200 24.08 -6.30 14.50
CA LYS A 200 23.28 -5.21 15.09
C LYS A 200 22.78 -4.26 14.01
N ILE A 201 21.88 -4.77 13.15
CA ILE A 201 21.29 -4.03 12.04
C ILE A 201 19.78 -3.94 12.26
N SER A 202 19.25 -2.72 12.35
CA SER A 202 17.81 -2.46 12.39
C SER A 202 17.21 -2.61 11.00
N VAL A 203 16.16 -3.42 10.85
CA VAL A 203 15.39 -3.58 9.61
C VAL A 203 14.00 -3.02 9.82
N VAL A 204 13.68 -1.93 9.10
CA VAL A 204 12.40 -1.24 9.18
C VAL A 204 11.70 -1.27 7.82
N GLY A 205 10.49 -1.82 7.79
CA GLY A 205 9.60 -1.83 6.63
C GLY A 205 8.78 -0.54 6.54
N ILE A 206 8.64 -0.05 5.32
CA ILE A 206 7.74 1.06 5.00
C ILE A 206 6.73 0.54 3.98
N PRO A 207 5.45 0.40 4.36
CA PRO A 207 4.44 -0.26 3.55
C PRO A 207 4.14 0.56 2.31
N LYS A 208 4.33 -0.04 1.13
CA LYS A 208 4.08 0.56 -0.16
C LYS A 208 3.12 -0.31 -0.96
N THR A 209 1.89 0.12 -1.06
CA THR A 209 0.91 -0.44 -1.97
C THR A 209 -0.06 0.66 -2.43
N ILE A 210 -0.30 0.72 -3.73
CA ILE A 210 -1.32 1.62 -4.26
C ILE A 210 -2.73 1.05 -4.01
N ASP A 211 -2.84 -0.26 -3.86
CA ASP A 211 -4.11 -0.99 -3.69
C ASP A 211 -4.68 -0.89 -2.26
N ASN A 212 -3.91 -0.31 -1.32
CA ASN A 212 -4.26 -0.21 0.10
C ASN A 212 -4.58 -1.56 0.75
N ASP A 213 -3.87 -2.62 0.36
CA ASP A 213 -4.17 -4.03 0.69
C ASP A 213 -3.20 -4.66 1.71
N ILE A 214 -2.28 -3.90 2.33
CA ILE A 214 -1.41 -4.42 3.38
C ILE A 214 -2.22 -4.65 4.66
N TYR A 215 -2.13 -5.87 5.17
CA TYR A 215 -2.81 -6.26 6.41
C TYR A 215 -2.25 -5.50 7.62
N MET A 216 -3.09 -5.15 8.58
CA MET A 216 -2.75 -4.31 9.75
C MET A 216 -2.26 -2.89 9.42
N VAL A 217 -2.57 -2.40 8.22
CA VAL A 217 -2.33 -1.02 7.82
C VAL A 217 -3.65 -0.43 7.30
N SER A 218 -4.20 0.55 8.01
CA SER A 218 -5.48 1.17 7.60
C SER A 218 -5.34 1.99 6.32
N ARG A 219 -4.20 2.64 6.13
CA ARG A 219 -3.90 3.49 4.97
C ARG A 219 -2.46 3.28 4.50
N SER A 220 -2.25 3.17 3.19
CA SER A 220 -0.95 3.17 2.52
C SER A 220 -0.81 4.39 1.61
N PHE A 221 0.42 4.85 1.37
CA PHE A 221 0.66 5.98 0.48
C PHE A 221 0.46 5.61 -0.99
N GLY A 222 0.12 6.61 -1.79
CA GLY A 222 -0.21 6.48 -3.22
C GLY A 222 -1.66 6.10 -3.49
N PHE A 223 -2.38 5.62 -2.49
CA PHE A 223 -3.79 5.26 -2.60
C PHE A 223 -4.66 6.49 -2.87
N ASP A 224 -4.50 7.56 -2.10
CA ASP A 224 -5.29 8.78 -2.27
C ASP A 224 -5.01 9.44 -3.64
N THR A 225 -3.77 9.40 -4.10
CA THR A 225 -3.40 9.84 -5.46
C THR A 225 -4.07 8.98 -6.52
N ALA A 226 -4.11 7.66 -6.33
CA ALA A 226 -4.76 6.74 -7.27
C ALA A 226 -6.26 7.00 -7.36
N VAL A 227 -6.92 7.19 -6.24
CA VAL A 227 -8.35 7.55 -6.19
C VAL A 227 -8.60 8.88 -6.92
N ASP A 228 -7.84 9.92 -6.61
CA ASP A 228 -7.95 11.25 -7.19
C ASP A 228 -7.83 11.23 -8.73
N VAL A 229 -6.79 10.58 -9.25
CA VAL A 229 -6.57 10.46 -10.70
C VAL A 229 -7.61 9.56 -11.37
N SER A 230 -8.07 8.52 -10.68
CA SER A 230 -9.15 7.64 -11.18
C SER A 230 -10.46 8.42 -11.38
N THR A 231 -10.78 9.39 -10.52
CA THR A 231 -12.00 10.21 -10.67
C THR A 231 -11.99 11.01 -11.96
N GLN A 232 -10.81 11.47 -12.42
CA GLN A 232 -10.69 12.19 -13.69
C GLN A 232 -11.03 11.29 -14.88
N SER A 233 -10.55 10.03 -14.85
CA SER A 233 -10.87 9.02 -15.87
C SER A 233 -12.34 8.63 -15.87
N ILE A 234 -12.96 8.50 -14.69
CA ILE A 234 -14.38 8.20 -14.53
C ILE A 234 -15.23 9.36 -15.10
N ARG A 235 -14.87 10.61 -14.78
CA ARG A 235 -15.56 11.80 -15.31
C ARG A 235 -15.46 11.88 -16.84
N ALA A 236 -14.29 11.62 -17.41
CA ALA A 236 -14.11 11.60 -18.86
C ALA A 236 -14.98 10.52 -19.51
N ALA A 237 -15.00 9.30 -18.93
CA ALA A 237 -15.84 8.20 -19.40
C ALA A 237 -17.33 8.50 -19.30
N HIS A 238 -17.78 9.16 -18.22
CA HIS A 238 -19.18 9.58 -18.05
C HIS A 238 -19.59 10.59 -19.10
N ASN A 239 -18.77 11.63 -19.34
CA ASN A 239 -19.06 12.63 -20.35
C ASN A 239 -19.13 12.01 -21.76
N GLU A 240 -18.20 11.10 -22.08
CA GLU A 240 -18.21 10.38 -23.34
C GLU A 240 -19.45 9.49 -23.49
N ALA A 241 -19.81 8.73 -22.42
CA ALA A 241 -20.99 7.86 -22.45
C ALA A 241 -22.29 8.66 -22.64
N ARG A 242 -22.41 9.84 -22.06
CA ARG A 242 -23.59 10.72 -22.25
C ARG A 242 -23.64 11.40 -23.62
N GLY A 243 -22.52 11.43 -24.32
CA GLY A 243 -22.43 12.06 -25.64
C GLY A 243 -23.06 11.22 -26.77
N TYR A 244 -23.34 9.95 -26.54
CA TYR A 244 -23.87 9.01 -27.53
C TYR A 244 -25.08 8.24 -27.01
N PRO A 245 -26.04 7.87 -27.89
CA PRO A 245 -27.12 6.95 -27.53
C PRO A 245 -26.55 5.62 -27.04
N ASN A 246 -27.06 5.11 -25.92
CA ASN A 246 -26.60 3.88 -25.29
C ASN A 246 -25.07 3.86 -25.04
N GLY A 247 -24.53 4.99 -24.67
CA GLY A 247 -23.10 5.12 -24.41
C GLY A 247 -22.67 4.38 -23.14
N ILE A 248 -21.53 3.69 -23.20
CA ILE A 248 -20.97 2.91 -22.10
C ILE A 248 -19.50 3.35 -21.88
N GLY A 249 -19.24 3.88 -20.69
CA GLY A 249 -17.87 4.11 -20.21
C GLY A 249 -17.43 2.92 -19.35
N LEU A 250 -16.39 2.21 -19.76
CA LEU A 250 -15.79 1.09 -19.03
C LEU A 250 -14.38 1.50 -18.57
N ILE A 251 -14.16 1.57 -17.28
CA ILE A 251 -12.88 1.99 -16.69
C ILE A 251 -12.29 0.82 -15.92
N LYS A 252 -11.11 0.34 -16.37
CA LYS A 252 -10.36 -0.69 -15.64
C LYS A 252 -9.34 0.00 -14.74
N LEU A 253 -9.43 -0.22 -13.44
CA LEU A 253 -8.53 0.32 -12.43
C LEU A 253 -7.65 -0.79 -11.84
N MET A 254 -6.57 -0.38 -11.19
CA MET A 254 -5.75 -1.27 -10.37
C MET A 254 -6.59 -1.85 -9.22
N GLY A 255 -6.08 -2.88 -8.60
CA GLY A 255 -6.77 -3.64 -7.57
C GLY A 255 -6.73 -5.12 -7.89
N ARG A 256 -5.52 -5.72 -7.67
CA ARG A 256 -5.27 -7.11 -8.03
C ARG A 256 -6.01 -8.10 -7.14
N HIS A 257 -6.00 -7.85 -5.84
CA HIS A 257 -6.58 -8.71 -4.81
C HIS A 257 -7.59 -7.97 -3.94
N SER A 258 -7.74 -6.66 -4.16
CA SER A 258 -8.65 -5.82 -3.40
C SER A 258 -9.24 -4.71 -4.27
N GLY A 259 -10.50 -4.41 -4.04
CA GLY A 259 -11.28 -3.43 -4.79
C GLY A 259 -11.26 -2.00 -4.21
N PHE A 260 -10.37 -1.67 -3.28
CA PHE A 260 -10.42 -0.38 -2.58
C PHE A 260 -10.34 0.84 -3.51
N ILE A 261 -9.48 0.81 -4.55
CA ILE A 261 -9.37 1.94 -5.49
C ILE A 261 -10.69 2.09 -6.26
N ALA A 262 -11.20 1.01 -6.85
CA ALA A 262 -12.42 1.03 -7.63
C ALA A 262 -13.62 1.50 -6.80
N ALA A 263 -13.80 0.96 -5.59
CA ALA A 263 -14.87 1.32 -4.68
C ALA A 263 -14.77 2.78 -4.23
N THR A 264 -13.59 3.23 -3.79
CA THR A 264 -13.42 4.59 -3.27
C THR A 264 -13.53 5.64 -4.39
N ALA A 265 -12.97 5.37 -5.58
CA ALA A 265 -13.09 6.27 -6.72
C ALA A 265 -14.54 6.40 -7.23
N ALA A 266 -15.30 5.30 -7.20
CA ALA A 266 -16.71 5.32 -7.55
C ALA A 266 -17.54 6.18 -6.58
N LEU A 267 -17.30 6.07 -5.28
CA LEU A 267 -17.95 6.93 -4.28
C LEU A 267 -17.53 8.40 -4.40
N ALA A 268 -16.27 8.66 -4.70
CA ALA A 268 -15.76 10.02 -4.85
C ALA A 268 -16.36 10.74 -6.07
N GLN A 269 -16.60 10.02 -7.17
CA GLN A 269 -17.14 10.61 -8.41
C GLN A 269 -18.68 10.55 -8.50
N GLN A 270 -19.34 9.58 -7.87
CA GLN A 270 -20.80 9.39 -7.80
C GLN A 270 -21.56 9.22 -9.13
N ASP A 271 -20.88 9.20 -10.25
CA ASP A 271 -21.46 9.00 -11.59
C ASP A 271 -21.42 7.53 -12.06
N VAL A 272 -20.88 6.65 -11.23
CA VAL A 272 -20.67 5.22 -11.54
C VAL A 272 -21.97 4.45 -11.31
N ASN A 273 -22.27 3.53 -12.23
CA ASN A 273 -23.48 2.70 -12.18
C ASN A 273 -23.19 1.25 -11.81
N PHE A 274 -21.98 0.78 -12.12
CA PHE A 274 -21.52 -0.57 -11.79
C PHE A 274 -20.10 -0.53 -11.27
N VAL A 275 -19.87 -1.19 -10.15
CA VAL A 275 -18.55 -1.40 -9.55
C VAL A 275 -18.31 -2.90 -9.42
N LEU A 276 -17.27 -3.40 -10.07
CA LEU A 276 -16.89 -4.81 -10.06
C LEU A 276 -15.55 -4.95 -9.37
N ILE A 277 -15.49 -5.70 -8.26
CA ILE A 277 -14.29 -5.89 -7.43
C ILE A 277 -13.99 -7.37 -7.20
N PRO A 278 -12.73 -7.73 -6.88
CA PRO A 278 -12.34 -9.12 -6.68
C PRO A 278 -13.11 -9.84 -5.57
N GLU A 279 -13.50 -9.11 -4.53
CA GLU A 279 -14.15 -9.65 -3.33
C GLU A 279 -15.64 -9.97 -3.52
N VAL A 280 -16.24 -9.47 -4.60
CA VAL A 280 -17.68 -9.67 -4.86
C VAL A 280 -17.87 -10.31 -6.22
N ASP A 281 -18.32 -11.54 -6.17
CA ASP A 281 -18.65 -12.28 -7.37
C ASP A 281 -19.89 -11.74 -8.08
N PHE A 282 -19.91 -11.86 -9.41
CA PHE A 282 -21.05 -11.55 -10.24
C PHE A 282 -21.21 -12.58 -11.36
N ASP A 283 -22.41 -12.67 -11.93
CA ASP A 283 -22.70 -13.51 -13.10
C ASP A 283 -22.77 -12.63 -14.35
N MET A 284 -22.24 -13.13 -15.47
CA MET A 284 -22.31 -12.41 -16.76
C MET A 284 -23.72 -12.47 -17.33
N ASP A 285 -24.27 -13.67 -17.40
CA ASP A 285 -25.52 -14.01 -18.07
C ASP A 285 -26.66 -14.24 -17.08
N GLY A 286 -27.88 -14.40 -17.60
CA GLY A 286 -29.08 -14.64 -16.82
C GLY A 286 -29.80 -13.36 -16.43
N HIS A 287 -31.04 -13.50 -15.91
CA HIS A 287 -31.92 -12.35 -15.64
C HIS A 287 -31.38 -11.42 -14.58
N GLY A 288 -30.71 -11.95 -13.55
CA GLY A 288 -30.05 -11.17 -12.46
C GLY A 288 -28.60 -10.81 -12.77
N GLY A 289 -28.04 -11.32 -13.86
CA GLY A 289 -26.64 -11.12 -14.22
C GLY A 289 -26.31 -9.71 -14.72
N PHE A 290 -25.04 -9.46 -14.88
CA PHE A 290 -24.48 -8.15 -15.24
C PHE A 290 -25.01 -7.62 -16.57
N LEU A 291 -25.02 -8.45 -17.66
CA LEU A 291 -25.40 -8.00 -18.99
C LEU A 291 -26.89 -7.60 -19.06
N ALA A 292 -27.78 -8.40 -18.47
CA ALA A 292 -29.19 -8.08 -18.42
C ALA A 292 -29.49 -6.84 -17.55
N THR A 293 -28.73 -6.64 -16.47
CA THR A 293 -28.86 -5.45 -15.63
C THR A 293 -28.33 -4.20 -16.34
N LEU A 294 -27.24 -4.32 -17.11
CA LEU A 294 -26.73 -3.24 -17.95
C LEU A 294 -27.74 -2.86 -19.06
N GLU A 295 -28.38 -3.85 -19.69
CA GLU A 295 -29.45 -3.60 -20.70
C GLU A 295 -30.60 -2.80 -20.10
N ARG A 296 -31.11 -3.19 -18.92
CA ARG A 296 -32.15 -2.42 -18.21
C ARG A 296 -31.72 -1.00 -17.94
N ARG A 297 -30.46 -0.83 -17.47
CA ARG A 297 -29.91 0.52 -17.21
C ARG A 297 -29.87 1.38 -18.46
N LEU A 298 -29.45 0.81 -19.61
CA LEU A 298 -29.41 1.55 -20.87
C LEU A 298 -30.81 1.91 -21.36
N ALA A 299 -31.79 1.00 -21.24
CA ALA A 299 -33.19 1.26 -21.59
C ALA A 299 -33.78 2.42 -20.73
N ASP A 300 -33.47 2.45 -19.43
CA ASP A 300 -34.00 3.43 -18.49
C ASP A 300 -33.31 4.80 -18.57
N ARG A 301 -32.00 4.84 -18.84
CA ARG A 301 -31.16 6.03 -18.67
C ARG A 301 -30.31 6.41 -19.89
N GLY A 302 -30.26 5.56 -20.91
CA GLY A 302 -29.54 5.80 -22.15
C GLY A 302 -28.00 5.77 -22.05
N HIS A 303 -27.44 5.56 -20.88
CA HIS A 303 -25.99 5.45 -20.67
C HIS A 303 -25.63 4.68 -19.41
N ALA A 304 -24.37 4.19 -19.35
CA ALA A 304 -23.82 3.55 -18.17
C ALA A 304 -22.32 3.82 -18.00
N VAL A 305 -21.87 3.91 -16.75
CA VAL A 305 -20.44 3.96 -16.36
C VAL A 305 -20.12 2.76 -15.48
N ILE A 306 -19.12 2.01 -15.89
CA ILE A 306 -18.69 0.77 -15.26
C ILE A 306 -17.25 0.94 -14.79
N VAL A 307 -16.99 0.71 -13.51
CA VAL A 307 -15.63 0.68 -12.95
C VAL A 307 -15.34 -0.77 -12.55
N VAL A 308 -14.25 -1.32 -13.07
CA VAL A 308 -13.81 -2.68 -12.78
C VAL A 308 -12.39 -2.69 -12.24
N ALA A 309 -12.14 -3.34 -11.10
CA ALA A 309 -10.80 -3.64 -10.62
C ALA A 309 -10.17 -4.76 -11.45
N GLU A 310 -8.87 -4.67 -11.76
CA GLU A 310 -8.18 -5.65 -12.63
C GLU A 310 -8.28 -7.11 -12.14
N GLY A 311 -8.48 -7.31 -10.85
CA GLY A 311 -8.63 -8.63 -10.24
C GLY A 311 -10.07 -9.16 -10.22
N ALA A 312 -11.06 -8.36 -10.61
CA ALA A 312 -12.45 -8.80 -10.63
C ALA A 312 -12.70 -9.84 -11.73
N GLY A 313 -13.68 -10.72 -11.55
CA GLY A 313 -14.15 -11.64 -12.57
C GLY A 313 -13.12 -12.65 -13.10
N GLN A 314 -12.01 -12.88 -12.39
CA GLN A 314 -10.98 -13.83 -12.84
C GLN A 314 -11.50 -15.28 -12.95
N LYS A 315 -12.62 -15.59 -12.32
CA LYS A 315 -13.32 -16.88 -12.46
C LYS A 315 -13.84 -17.18 -13.88
N PHE A 316 -13.96 -16.16 -14.73
CA PHE A 316 -14.41 -16.34 -16.12
C PHE A 316 -13.30 -16.82 -17.06
N PHE A 317 -12.07 -16.94 -16.56
CA PHE A 317 -10.93 -17.37 -17.34
C PHE A 317 -10.40 -18.71 -16.85
N GLU A 318 -9.79 -19.47 -17.77
CA GLU A 318 -9.03 -20.66 -17.39
C GLU A 318 -7.72 -20.25 -16.69
N GLU A 319 -7.39 -20.96 -15.62
CA GLU A 319 -6.12 -20.73 -14.92
C GLU A 319 -4.93 -21.09 -15.82
N THR A 320 -4.13 -20.09 -16.18
CA THR A 320 -2.95 -20.34 -17.02
C THR A 320 -1.74 -20.87 -16.24
N GLY A 321 -1.77 -20.81 -14.91
CA GLY A 321 -0.64 -21.13 -14.03
C GLY A 321 0.60 -20.24 -14.24
N LYS A 322 0.58 -19.30 -15.19
CA LYS A 322 1.70 -18.40 -15.47
C LYS A 322 1.86 -17.38 -14.34
N ARG A 323 3.09 -17.13 -13.95
CA ARG A 323 3.44 -16.14 -12.92
C ARG A 323 4.17 -14.95 -13.52
N ASP A 324 4.00 -13.78 -12.89
CA ASP A 324 4.78 -12.59 -13.21
C ASP A 324 6.18 -12.65 -12.55
N ALA A 325 7.03 -11.66 -12.83
CA ALA A 325 8.37 -11.57 -12.26
C ALA A 325 8.40 -11.41 -10.72
N SER A 326 7.25 -11.11 -10.10
CA SER A 326 7.08 -11.03 -8.64
C SER A 326 6.58 -12.35 -8.03
N GLY A 327 6.33 -13.38 -8.86
CA GLY A 327 5.80 -14.68 -8.43
C GLY A 327 4.27 -14.73 -8.29
N ASN A 328 3.55 -13.66 -8.62
CA ASN A 328 2.09 -13.63 -8.58
C ASN A 328 1.49 -14.28 -9.84
N ILE A 329 0.33 -14.92 -9.72
CA ILE A 329 -0.42 -15.43 -10.87
C ILE A 329 -0.73 -14.29 -11.82
N ARG A 330 -0.43 -14.43 -13.10
CA ARG A 330 -0.71 -13.40 -14.10
C ARG A 330 -2.23 -13.34 -14.35
N LEU A 331 -2.82 -12.17 -14.08
CA LEU A 331 -4.25 -11.94 -14.33
C LEU A 331 -4.53 -11.82 -15.81
N HIS A 332 -5.73 -12.25 -16.19
CA HIS A 332 -6.31 -11.98 -17.51
C HIS A 332 -6.87 -10.55 -17.55
N ASP A 333 -7.00 -10.01 -18.75
CA ASP A 333 -7.53 -8.65 -18.95
C ASP A 333 -9.05 -8.63 -18.88
N ILE A 334 -9.58 -8.41 -17.68
CA ILE A 334 -11.02 -8.29 -17.44
C ILE A 334 -11.65 -7.12 -18.22
N GLY A 335 -10.93 -6.04 -18.46
CA GLY A 335 -11.42 -4.89 -19.21
C GLY A 335 -11.71 -5.26 -20.68
N ALA A 336 -10.75 -5.92 -21.33
CA ALA A 336 -10.92 -6.43 -22.68
C ALA A 336 -12.06 -7.47 -22.74
N PHE A 337 -12.09 -8.41 -21.81
CA PHE A 337 -13.15 -9.43 -21.72
C PHE A 337 -14.54 -8.79 -21.60
N LEU A 338 -14.74 -7.86 -20.68
CA LEU A 338 -16.04 -7.18 -20.53
C LEU A 338 -16.42 -6.39 -21.77
N LYS A 339 -15.46 -5.70 -22.40
CA LYS A 339 -15.70 -4.98 -23.65
C LYS A 339 -16.24 -5.92 -24.73
N ASP A 340 -15.60 -7.06 -24.92
CA ASP A 340 -15.97 -8.03 -25.95
C ASP A 340 -17.33 -8.68 -25.61
N ALA A 341 -17.55 -9.09 -24.38
CA ALA A 341 -18.82 -9.67 -23.91
C ALA A 341 -19.99 -8.71 -24.07
N ILE A 342 -19.84 -7.44 -23.66
CA ILE A 342 -20.87 -6.40 -23.82
C ILE A 342 -21.15 -6.16 -25.30
N SER A 343 -20.11 -6.00 -26.13
CA SER A 343 -20.28 -5.75 -27.56
C SER A 343 -21.02 -6.90 -28.26
N LYS A 344 -20.68 -8.15 -27.92
CA LYS A 344 -21.35 -9.34 -28.44
C LYS A 344 -22.82 -9.39 -28.04
N TYR A 345 -23.11 -9.21 -26.75
CA TYR A 345 -24.49 -9.26 -26.20
C TYR A 345 -25.42 -8.26 -26.88
N PHE A 346 -25.00 -7.00 -27.04
CA PHE A 346 -25.83 -5.98 -27.68
C PHE A 346 -25.92 -6.14 -29.21
N SER A 347 -24.88 -6.67 -29.85
CA SER A 347 -24.94 -7.05 -31.26
C SER A 347 -25.98 -8.15 -31.55
N GLU A 348 -26.02 -9.18 -30.71
CA GLU A 348 -27.04 -10.26 -30.83
C GLU A 348 -28.46 -9.72 -30.64
N LYS A 349 -28.63 -8.70 -29.79
CA LYS A 349 -29.91 -7.99 -29.59
C LYS A 349 -30.21 -6.92 -30.62
N LYS A 350 -29.32 -6.70 -31.59
CA LYS A 350 -29.45 -5.63 -32.61
C LYS A 350 -29.61 -4.25 -32.00
N MET A 351 -29.05 -4.03 -30.84
CA MET A 351 -29.01 -2.73 -30.15
C MET A 351 -27.66 -2.06 -30.37
N GLU A 352 -27.69 -0.88 -30.99
CA GLU A 352 -26.47 -0.07 -31.18
C GLU A 352 -26.02 0.53 -29.85
N ILE A 353 -24.72 0.39 -29.55
CA ILE A 353 -24.07 0.95 -28.37
C ILE A 353 -22.78 1.68 -28.75
N SER A 354 -22.37 2.64 -27.93
CA SER A 354 -21.04 3.28 -28.03
C SER A 354 -20.23 2.97 -26.78
N LEU A 355 -19.32 1.99 -26.85
CA LEU A 355 -18.51 1.54 -25.71
C LEU A 355 -17.07 2.04 -25.82
N LYS A 356 -16.58 2.68 -24.76
CA LYS A 356 -15.20 3.15 -24.62
C LYS A 356 -14.55 2.49 -23.38
N LEU A 357 -13.40 1.84 -23.60
CA LEU A 357 -12.58 1.27 -22.52
C LEU A 357 -11.42 2.21 -22.22
N ILE A 358 -11.25 2.57 -20.95
CA ILE A 358 -10.17 3.41 -20.43
C ILE A 358 -9.38 2.60 -19.40
N ASP A 359 -8.05 2.53 -19.56
CA ASP A 359 -7.11 1.93 -18.60
C ASP A 359 -6.03 2.94 -18.20
N PRO A 360 -6.19 3.68 -17.08
CA PRO A 360 -5.24 4.68 -16.64
C PRO A 360 -4.10 4.14 -15.78
N SER A 361 -3.99 2.83 -15.57
CA SER A 361 -3.13 2.19 -14.56
C SER A 361 -1.68 2.66 -14.59
N TYR A 362 -1.05 2.70 -15.77
CA TYR A 362 0.35 3.14 -15.89
C TYR A 362 0.51 4.65 -15.66
N ASN A 363 -0.46 5.44 -16.08
CA ASN A 363 -0.46 6.89 -15.83
C ASN A 363 -0.51 7.15 -14.33
N ILE A 364 -1.44 6.52 -13.62
CA ILE A 364 -1.60 6.68 -12.17
C ILE A 364 -0.31 6.35 -11.41
N ARG A 365 0.31 5.19 -11.69
CA ARG A 365 1.51 4.74 -10.97
C ARG A 365 2.74 5.62 -11.18
N SER A 366 2.78 6.38 -12.26
CA SER A 366 3.96 7.15 -12.67
C SER A 366 3.89 8.63 -12.27
N LEU A 367 2.80 9.07 -11.66
CA LEU A 367 2.61 10.45 -11.24
C LEU A 367 3.32 10.75 -9.90
N PRO A 368 3.66 12.01 -9.63
CA PRO A 368 3.95 12.46 -8.28
C PRO A 368 2.74 12.26 -7.37
N ALA A 369 2.96 12.11 -6.08
CA ALA A 369 1.90 12.04 -5.09
C ALA A 369 1.10 13.35 -5.03
N ASN A 370 -0.19 13.27 -4.71
CA ASN A 370 -0.97 14.45 -4.37
C ASN A 370 -0.60 14.98 -2.97
N SER A 371 -1.15 16.12 -2.58
CA SER A 371 -0.82 16.78 -1.31
C SER A 371 -1.06 15.90 -0.09
N ASN A 372 -2.11 15.10 -0.12
CA ASN A 372 -2.50 14.21 0.98
C ASN A 372 -1.48 13.09 1.19
N ASP A 373 -1.08 12.43 0.09
CA ASP A 373 -0.03 11.42 0.12
C ASP A 373 1.35 12.01 0.43
N HIS A 374 1.64 13.26 0.00
CA HIS A 374 2.90 13.92 0.37
C HIS A 374 3.02 14.13 1.88
N VAL A 375 1.97 14.61 2.54
CA VAL A 375 1.92 14.77 4.00
C VAL A 375 2.07 13.42 4.68
N PHE A 376 1.33 12.41 4.22
CA PHE A 376 1.39 11.06 4.77
C PHE A 376 2.78 10.44 4.65
N CYS A 377 3.43 10.54 3.49
CA CYS A 377 4.80 10.07 3.26
C CYS A 377 5.80 10.77 4.19
N SER A 378 5.62 12.07 4.45
CA SER A 378 6.50 12.82 5.35
C SER A 378 6.44 12.26 6.78
N PHE A 379 5.25 11.99 7.31
CA PHE A 379 5.10 11.38 8.63
C PHE A 379 5.60 9.93 8.65
N LEU A 380 5.25 9.14 7.65
CA LEU A 380 5.61 7.73 7.57
C LEU A 380 7.13 7.54 7.54
N GLY A 381 7.84 8.30 6.69
CA GLY A 381 9.30 8.24 6.60
C GLY A 381 10.00 8.67 7.89
N ARG A 382 9.53 9.73 8.54
CA ARG A 382 10.07 10.18 9.85
C ARG A 382 9.87 9.13 10.93
N ASN A 383 8.68 8.56 11.04
CA ASN A 383 8.40 7.52 12.04
C ASN A 383 9.23 6.26 11.81
N ALA A 384 9.54 5.92 10.56
CA ALA A 384 10.47 4.82 10.25
C ALA A 384 11.88 5.12 10.78
N VAL A 385 12.37 6.36 10.63
CA VAL A 385 13.65 6.76 11.20
C VAL A 385 13.62 6.71 12.73
N HIS A 386 12.56 7.19 13.36
CA HIS A 386 12.43 7.14 14.83
C HIS A 386 12.45 5.71 15.37
N ALA A 387 11.74 4.78 14.69
CA ALA A 387 11.75 3.35 15.05
C ALA A 387 13.17 2.75 14.95
N ALA A 388 13.86 2.99 13.82
CA ALA A 388 15.21 2.51 13.61
C ALA A 388 16.21 3.07 14.63
N MET A 389 16.17 4.40 14.90
CA MET A 389 17.05 5.04 15.87
C MET A 389 16.84 4.51 17.29
N ALA A 390 15.61 4.13 17.66
CA ALA A 390 15.30 3.47 18.93
C ALA A 390 15.79 2.01 19.00
N GLY A 391 16.40 1.48 17.94
CA GLY A 391 16.88 0.11 17.89
C GLY A 391 15.78 -0.92 17.62
N LYS A 392 14.57 -0.51 17.23
CA LYS A 392 13.51 -1.42 16.83
C LYS A 392 13.91 -2.09 15.51
N THR A 393 13.59 -3.37 15.37
CA THR A 393 13.89 -4.15 14.18
C THR A 393 12.73 -5.08 13.84
N LYS A 394 12.69 -5.62 12.61
CA LYS A 394 11.62 -6.49 12.13
C LYS A 394 10.24 -5.83 12.30
N VAL A 395 10.21 -4.51 12.16
CA VAL A 395 9.08 -3.63 12.38
C VAL A 395 8.63 -2.96 11.08
N LEU A 396 7.33 -2.89 10.91
CA LEU A 396 6.65 -2.12 9.88
C LEU A 396 6.06 -0.87 10.53
N VAL A 397 6.31 0.31 9.97
CA VAL A 397 5.60 1.52 10.40
C VAL A 397 4.26 1.59 9.68
N GLY A 398 3.19 1.41 10.42
CA GLY A 398 1.81 1.46 9.92
C GLY A 398 1.06 2.71 10.36
N HIS A 399 -0.16 2.84 9.85
CA HIS A 399 -1.15 3.81 10.31
C HIS A 399 -2.39 3.05 10.77
N TRP A 400 -2.84 3.30 12.01
CA TRP A 400 -3.96 2.61 12.63
C TRP A 400 -4.73 3.54 13.57
N ASN A 401 -6.05 3.55 13.52
CA ASN A 401 -6.89 4.42 14.34
C ASN A 401 -6.39 5.88 14.38
N ASN A 402 -6.06 6.41 13.22
CA ASN A 402 -5.55 7.79 13.00
C ASN A 402 -4.22 8.09 13.72
N GLN A 403 -3.44 7.07 14.06
CA GLN A 403 -2.11 7.18 14.64
C GLN A 403 -1.08 6.40 13.83
N PHE A 404 0.19 6.84 13.85
CA PHE A 404 1.28 6.01 13.36
C PHE A 404 1.68 5.02 14.45
N VAL A 405 1.89 3.78 14.05
CA VAL A 405 2.12 2.65 14.96
C VAL A 405 3.24 1.76 14.45
N HIS A 406 3.83 1.00 15.37
CA HIS A 406 4.74 -0.08 15.05
C HIS A 406 3.95 -1.38 14.93
N VAL A 407 3.99 -1.99 13.75
CA VAL A 407 3.37 -3.29 13.46
C VAL A 407 4.46 -4.33 13.29
N PRO A 408 4.42 -5.48 13.96
CA PRO A 408 5.37 -6.56 13.69
C PRO A 408 5.27 -7.00 12.22
N MET A 409 6.39 -7.12 11.53
CA MET A 409 6.35 -7.58 10.12
C MET A 409 5.70 -8.96 9.99
N THR A 410 5.89 -9.83 10.96
CA THR A 410 5.29 -11.17 11.02
C THR A 410 3.77 -11.16 11.11
N ALA A 411 3.18 -10.12 11.68
CA ALA A 411 1.73 -9.98 11.78
C ALA A 411 1.09 -9.56 10.45
N SER A 412 1.84 -8.85 9.59
CA SER A 412 1.36 -8.28 8.34
C SER A 412 1.76 -9.12 7.11
N ALA A 413 3.00 -9.62 7.06
CA ALA A 413 3.55 -10.31 5.89
C ALA A 413 2.76 -11.59 5.55
N GLY A 414 2.47 -11.77 4.26
CA GLY A 414 1.73 -12.93 3.75
C GLY A 414 0.22 -12.86 3.94
N ARG A 415 -0.30 -11.77 4.52
CA ARG A 415 -1.74 -11.51 4.66
C ARG A 415 -2.13 -10.29 3.87
N ARG A 416 -3.41 -10.21 3.46
CA ARG A 416 -3.94 -9.08 2.70
C ARG A 416 -5.22 -8.55 3.30
N LYS A 417 -5.36 -7.23 3.26
CA LYS A 417 -6.60 -6.54 3.55
C LYS A 417 -7.48 -6.52 2.31
N GLN A 418 -8.74 -6.83 2.45
CA GLN A 418 -9.73 -6.87 1.38
C GLN A 418 -10.95 -6.02 1.74
N VAL A 419 -11.70 -5.60 0.74
CA VAL A 419 -13.00 -4.96 0.95
C VAL A 419 -13.95 -5.98 1.55
N ASN A 420 -14.54 -5.65 2.70
CA ASN A 420 -15.56 -6.50 3.31
C ASN A 420 -16.88 -6.33 2.54
N PRO A 421 -17.42 -7.39 1.89
CA PRO A 421 -18.69 -7.33 1.14
C PRO A 421 -19.90 -6.99 2.02
N TYR A 422 -19.79 -7.19 3.33
CA TYR A 422 -20.82 -6.86 4.32
C TYR A 422 -20.50 -5.58 5.10
N GLY A 423 -19.39 -4.93 4.76
CA GLY A 423 -18.93 -3.73 5.44
C GLY A 423 -19.50 -2.43 4.84
N ARG A 424 -19.33 -1.36 5.61
CA ARG A 424 -19.87 -0.03 5.27
C ARG A 424 -19.47 0.45 3.88
N LEU A 425 -18.22 0.24 3.46
CA LEU A 425 -17.73 0.70 2.15
C LEU A 425 -18.55 0.07 1.01
N TRP A 426 -18.74 -1.26 1.04
CA TRP A 426 -19.48 -1.93 -0.02
C TRP A 426 -20.98 -1.60 0.02
N GLN A 427 -21.58 -1.50 1.19
CA GLN A 427 -22.97 -1.06 1.32
C GLN A 427 -23.17 0.35 0.71
N SER A 428 -22.26 1.28 0.97
CA SER A 428 -22.32 2.61 0.35
C SER A 428 -22.20 2.57 -1.18
N ILE A 429 -21.43 1.60 -1.75
CA ILE A 429 -21.38 1.39 -3.20
C ILE A 429 -22.75 0.93 -3.72
N LEU A 430 -23.38 -0.05 -3.08
CA LEU A 430 -24.70 -0.54 -3.50
C LEU A 430 -25.75 0.57 -3.46
N GLU A 431 -25.74 1.40 -2.40
CA GLU A 431 -26.63 2.55 -2.26
C GLU A 431 -26.38 3.62 -3.33
N ALA A 432 -25.12 3.95 -3.61
CA ALA A 432 -24.77 4.99 -4.59
C ALA A 432 -25.02 4.58 -6.04
N THR A 433 -24.82 3.30 -6.38
CA THR A 433 -24.96 2.78 -7.76
C THR A 433 -26.32 2.21 -8.07
N GLY A 434 -27.00 1.64 -7.09
CA GLY A 434 -28.23 0.90 -7.25
C GLY A 434 -28.06 -0.41 -8.04
N GLN A 435 -26.83 -0.94 -8.17
CA GLN A 435 -26.52 -2.06 -9.08
C GLN A 435 -27.10 -3.43 -8.68
N GLY A 436 -27.51 -3.59 -7.43
CA GLY A 436 -27.96 -4.89 -6.90
C GLY A 436 -26.80 -5.91 -6.74
N SER A 437 -27.15 -7.20 -6.59
CA SER A 437 -26.16 -8.27 -6.39
C SER A 437 -25.43 -8.69 -7.65
N LEU A 438 -25.98 -8.42 -8.83
CA LEU A 438 -25.52 -8.90 -10.15
C LEU A 438 -25.40 -10.43 -10.21
N ARG A 439 -26.23 -11.16 -9.46
CA ARG A 439 -26.27 -12.63 -9.42
C ARG A 439 -27.65 -13.15 -9.77
N ASN A 440 -27.63 -14.32 -10.39
CA ASN A 440 -28.85 -15.12 -10.55
C ASN A 440 -29.13 -15.75 -9.17
N GLY A 441 -30.28 -15.47 -8.60
CA GLY A 441 -30.72 -15.93 -7.29
C GLY A 441 -30.73 -17.44 -7.10
#